data_c0b88bfbdfe5126e07b53f43685f1ef2
#
_entry.id   c0b88bfbdfe5126e07b53f43685f1ef2
#
_cell.length_a   1.000
_cell.length_b   1.000
_cell.length_c   1.000
_cell.angle_alpha   90.00
_cell.angle_beta   90.00
_cell.angle_gamma   90.00
#
_symmetry.space_group_name_H-M   'P 1'
#
loop_
_entity.id
_entity.type
_entity.pdbx_description
1 polymer ?
#
loop_
_entity_poly.entity_id
_entity_poly.type
_entity_poly.pdbx_seq_one_letter_code
_entity_poly.pdbx_strand_id
1 'polypeptide(L)' 'MAWKLKIFFSDGNEELVDEDFDTEEDAEEEYREWLENWDAGRETLELAGEPYSDAEIIDYEIWEE' A
#
# COMPACT_ATOMS: atom_id res chain seq x y z
N MET A 1 4.59 0.57 -22.23
CA MET A 1 5.28 0.12 -21.01
C MET A 1 4.54 0.65 -19.81
N ALA A 2 4.43 -0.13 -18.78
CA ALA A 2 3.69 0.24 -17.57
C ALA A 2 4.58 0.11 -16.35
N TRP A 3 4.34 0.99 -15.37
CA TRP A 3 5.00 0.90 -14.08
C TRP A 3 4.11 0.13 -13.11
N LYS A 4 4.72 -0.68 -12.28
CA LYS A 4 4.03 -1.54 -11.31
C LYS A 4 4.47 -1.19 -9.90
N LEU A 5 3.58 -1.45 -8.94
CA LEU A 5 3.83 -1.20 -7.53
C LEU A 5 3.51 -2.45 -6.71
N LYS A 6 4.41 -2.79 -5.81
CA LYS A 6 4.22 -3.88 -4.86
C LYS A 6 4.50 -3.35 -3.46
N ILE A 7 3.65 -3.70 -2.52
CA ILE A 7 3.74 -3.22 -1.14
C ILE A 7 4.03 -4.39 -0.22
N PHE A 8 4.97 -4.21 0.69
CA PHE A 8 5.38 -5.23 1.66
C PHE A 8 4.91 -4.86 3.06
N PHE A 9 4.36 -5.84 3.75
CA PHE A 9 3.82 -5.67 5.09
C PHE A 9 4.68 -6.36 6.15
N SER A 10 4.59 -5.88 7.38
CA SER A 10 5.39 -6.36 8.50
C SER A 10 5.08 -7.80 8.91
N ASP A 11 3.92 -8.32 8.53
CA ASP A 11 3.52 -9.70 8.82
C ASP A 11 4.02 -10.71 7.77
N GLY A 12 4.80 -10.25 6.80
CA GLY A 12 5.33 -11.08 5.73
C GLY A 12 4.46 -11.17 4.49
N ASN A 13 3.32 -10.51 4.50
CA ASN A 13 2.45 -10.45 3.33
C ASN A 13 2.92 -9.39 2.35
N GLU A 14 2.55 -9.56 1.10
CA GLU A 14 2.84 -8.60 0.04
C GLU A 14 1.58 -8.40 -0.80
N GLU A 15 1.42 -7.19 -1.31
CA GLU A 15 0.28 -6.83 -2.13
C GLU A 15 0.76 -6.23 -3.44
N LEU A 16 0.38 -6.87 -4.55
CA LEU A 16 0.62 -6.30 -5.87
C LEU A 16 -0.55 -5.40 -6.20
N VAL A 17 -0.29 -4.11 -6.38
CA VAL A 17 -1.33 -3.15 -6.75
C VAL A 17 -1.74 -3.44 -8.19
N ASP A 18 -3.00 -3.82 -8.38
CA ASP A 18 -3.53 -4.21 -9.69
C ASP A 18 -3.89 -2.97 -10.52
N GLU A 19 -2.87 -2.20 -10.84
CA GLU A 19 -3.01 -0.97 -11.60
C GLU A 19 -1.74 -0.72 -12.40
N ASP A 20 -1.90 -0.18 -13.60
CA ASP A 20 -0.78 0.21 -14.45
C ASP A 20 -0.58 1.71 -14.34
N PHE A 21 0.64 2.13 -14.05
CA PHE A 21 0.99 3.54 -13.93
C PHE A 21 1.78 3.99 -15.16
N ASP A 22 1.54 5.21 -15.59
CA ASP A 22 2.24 5.77 -16.74
C ASP A 22 3.68 6.15 -16.43
N THR A 23 3.96 6.54 -15.19
CA THR A 23 5.27 6.97 -14.75
C THR A 23 5.60 6.41 -13.38
N GLU A 24 6.88 6.43 -13.02
CA GLU A 24 7.34 6.06 -11.69
C GLU A 24 6.73 6.95 -10.62
N GLU A 25 6.61 8.26 -10.91
CA GLU A 25 6.01 9.21 -9.99
C GLU A 25 4.56 8.89 -9.67
N ASP A 26 3.81 8.43 -10.67
CA ASP A 26 2.42 8.02 -10.47
C ASP A 26 2.34 6.83 -9.51
N ALA A 27 3.25 5.87 -9.67
CA ALA A 27 3.31 4.72 -8.78
C ALA A 27 3.68 5.13 -7.35
N GLU A 28 4.59 6.09 -7.20
CA GLU A 28 4.97 6.61 -5.89
C GLU A 28 3.82 7.35 -5.20
N GLU A 29 3.03 8.09 -5.96
CA GLU A 29 1.85 8.77 -5.43
C GLU A 29 0.83 7.76 -4.91
N GLU A 30 0.63 6.68 -5.64
CA GLU A 30 -0.26 5.62 -5.20
C GLU A 30 0.21 5.00 -3.89
N TYR A 31 1.51 4.79 -3.76
CA TYR A 31 2.09 4.28 -2.53
C TYR A 31 1.80 5.22 -1.35
N ARG A 32 1.93 6.52 -1.55
CA ARG A 32 1.64 7.52 -0.51
C ARG A 32 0.16 7.48 -0.11
N GLU A 33 -0.73 7.31 -1.08
CA GLU A 33 -2.16 7.18 -0.81
C GLU A 33 -2.45 5.91 0.00
N TRP A 34 -1.75 4.83 -0.31
CA TRP A 34 -1.85 3.60 0.47
C TRP A 34 -1.47 3.81 1.92
N LEU A 35 -0.39 4.55 2.17
CA LEU A 35 0.04 4.87 3.53
C LEU A 35 -1.01 5.67 4.28
N GLU A 36 -1.55 6.71 3.66
CA GLU A 36 -2.58 7.55 4.27
C GLU A 36 -3.87 6.78 4.55
N ASN A 37 -4.33 6.02 3.57
CA ASN A 37 -5.55 5.23 3.70
C ASN A 37 -5.39 4.10 4.72
N TRP A 38 -4.20 3.52 4.80
CA TRP A 38 -3.91 2.47 5.76
C TRP A 38 -4.04 2.98 7.19
N ASP A 39 -3.44 4.12 7.48
CA ASP A 39 -3.53 4.74 8.80
C ASP A 39 -4.97 5.15 9.13
N ALA A 40 -5.66 5.77 8.20
CA ALA A 40 -7.06 6.17 8.39
C ALA A 40 -7.96 4.96 8.61
N GLY A 41 -7.75 3.88 7.85
CA GLY A 41 -8.49 2.65 8.00
C GLY A 41 -8.28 1.99 9.36
N ARG A 42 -7.04 1.97 9.83
CA ARG A 42 -6.70 1.45 11.16
C ARG A 42 -7.43 2.21 12.26
N GLU A 43 -7.37 3.52 12.20
CA GLU A 43 -8.00 4.38 13.18
C GLU A 43 -9.52 4.17 13.23
N THR A 44 -10.14 4.05 12.07
CA THR A 44 -11.56 3.80 11.96
C THR A 44 -11.95 2.45 12.55
N LEU A 45 -11.19 1.40 12.27
CA LEU A 45 -11.44 0.06 12.81
C LEU A 45 -11.26 0.02 14.32
N GLU A 46 -10.26 0.71 14.83
CA GLU A 46 -10.03 0.81 16.27
C GLU A 46 -11.19 1.49 16.99
N LEU A 47 -11.69 2.58 16.42
CA LEU A 47 -12.84 3.30 16.98
C LEU A 47 -14.12 2.47 16.93
N ALA A 48 -14.26 1.63 15.92
CA ALA A 48 -15.42 0.74 15.81
C ALA A 48 -15.35 -0.46 16.75
N GLY A 49 -14.22 -0.67 17.42
CA GLY A 49 -14.01 -1.78 18.32
C GLY A 49 -13.78 -3.12 17.63
N GLU A 50 -13.55 -3.10 16.33
CA GLU A 50 -13.25 -4.30 15.56
C GLU A 50 -11.75 -4.59 15.57
N PRO A 51 -11.35 -5.88 15.56
CA PRO A 51 -9.93 -6.20 15.48
C PRO A 51 -9.37 -5.78 14.11
N TYR A 52 -8.22 -5.16 14.13
CA TYR A 52 -7.53 -4.80 12.89
C TYR A 52 -6.20 -5.55 12.83
N SER A 53 -5.63 -5.61 11.62
CA SER A 53 -4.32 -6.22 11.43
C SER A 53 -3.24 -5.34 12.03
N ASP A 54 -2.32 -5.94 12.78
CA ASP A 54 -1.15 -5.24 13.30
C ASP A 54 -0.09 -5.02 12.21
N ALA A 55 -0.32 -5.55 11.02
CA ALA A 55 0.60 -5.40 9.91
C ALA A 55 0.71 -3.95 9.47
N GLU A 56 1.94 -3.51 9.28
CA GLU A 56 2.24 -2.17 8.81
C GLU A 56 2.96 -2.26 7.46
N ILE A 57 2.83 -1.22 6.66
CA ILE A 57 3.59 -1.11 5.42
C ILE A 57 5.03 -0.80 5.80
N ILE A 58 5.96 -1.68 5.44
CA ILE A 58 7.37 -1.55 5.80
C ILE A 58 8.26 -1.19 4.61
N ASP A 59 7.81 -1.52 3.40
CA ASP A 59 8.61 -1.29 2.20
C ASP A 59 7.72 -1.33 0.96
N TYR A 60 8.29 -0.98 -0.17
CA TYR A 60 7.60 -1.05 -1.45
C TYR A 60 8.62 -1.23 -2.57
N GLU A 61 8.13 -1.68 -3.72
CA GLU A 61 8.95 -1.86 -4.91
C GLU A 61 8.18 -1.30 -6.12
N ILE A 62 8.88 -0.54 -6.95
CA ILE A 62 8.33 0.02 -8.18
C ILE A 62 9.26 -0.41 -9.32
N TRP A 63 8.65 -0.94 -10.38
CA TRP A 63 9.43 -1.38 -11.55
C TRP A 63 8.61 -1.16 -12.81
N GLU A 64 9.31 -1.15 -13.93
CA GLU A 64 8.70 -1.01 -15.24
C GLU A 64 8.61 -2.36 -15.94
N GLU A 65 7.46 -2.64 -16.49
CA GLU A 65 7.23 -3.82 -17.32
C GLU A 65 6.95 -3.46 -18.76
#